data_43bbb0bc0f7e22517600697e51e662be
#
_entry.id   43bbb0bc0f7e22517600697e51e662be
#
_cell.length_a   1.000
_cell.length_b   1.000
_cell.length_c   1.000
_cell.angle_alpha   90.00
_cell.angle_beta   90.00
_cell.angle_gamma   90.00
#
_symmetry.space_group_name_H-M   'P 1'
#
loop_
_entity.id
_entity.type
_entity.pdbx_description
1 polymer ?
#
loop_
_entity_poly.entity_id
_entity_poly.type
_entity_poly.pdbx_seq_one_letter_code
_entity_poly.pdbx_strand_id
1 'polypeptide(L)'
;GKRVTLSPLVCIGNNVRIGDDTVFHPGVVIGDDCTIGDNAVLHSNVTLYRDTILGNNVTLHSGVVVGADGFGYALDEKGQHVKINQSGNVIIEDYVEVGANSCIDRAAMGATLIKEGTKIDNLVQVAHNCTIGEHSILVAQVGVAGSCTLGHHVVLAGQAGVSDHVTLGDQVTLAARSVATRDIESNGTLGGFPAVSINTWKKYVTIFPKLPDLVRRIRELEN
;
A
#
# COMPACT_ATOMS: atom_id res chain seq x y z
N GLY A 1 -3.37 -26.15 12.24
CA GLY A 1 -4.85 -26.09 12.21
C GLY A 1 -5.47 -27.40 11.73
N LYS A 2 -6.77 -27.48 11.85
CA LYS A 2 -7.58 -28.58 11.32
C LYS A 2 -8.14 -28.17 9.96
N ARG A 3 -8.41 -29.17 9.07
CA ARG A 3 -9.00 -28.97 7.73
C ARG A 3 -8.22 -28.01 6.83
N VAL A 4 -6.89 -27.95 7.03
CA VAL A 4 -6.00 -27.16 6.16
C VAL A 4 -5.88 -27.84 4.80
N THR A 5 -6.06 -27.09 3.73
CA THR A 5 -5.90 -27.57 2.35
C THR A 5 -4.59 -27.06 1.75
N LEU A 6 -3.74 -27.98 1.31
CA LEU A 6 -2.49 -27.66 0.63
C LEU A 6 -2.54 -28.17 -0.81
N SER A 7 -2.47 -27.26 -1.78
CA SER A 7 -2.38 -27.62 -3.19
C SER A 7 -0.95 -28.01 -3.59
N PRO A 8 -0.70 -28.58 -4.76
CA PRO A 8 0.63 -28.89 -5.24
C PRO A 8 1.56 -27.66 -5.27
N LEU A 9 2.87 -27.89 -5.05
CA LEU A 9 3.93 -26.89 -5.07
C LEU A 9 3.84 -25.82 -3.97
N VAL A 10 3.07 -26.05 -2.91
CA VAL A 10 3.10 -25.20 -1.71
C VAL A 10 4.39 -25.47 -0.96
N CYS A 11 5.14 -24.39 -0.65
CA CYS A 11 6.34 -24.45 0.16
C CYS A 11 6.11 -23.73 1.49
N ILE A 12 6.41 -24.38 2.61
CA ILE A 12 6.23 -23.84 3.96
C ILE A 12 7.57 -23.90 4.70
N GLY A 13 7.99 -22.76 5.22
CA GLY A 13 9.22 -22.61 6.00
C GLY A 13 9.13 -23.20 7.41
N ASN A 14 10.12 -22.87 8.22
CA ASN A 14 10.23 -23.36 9.60
C ASN A 14 9.33 -22.57 10.55
N ASN A 15 8.87 -23.22 11.62
CA ASN A 15 8.10 -22.61 12.74
C ASN A 15 6.81 -21.91 12.32
N VAL A 16 6.24 -22.21 11.15
CA VAL A 16 5.01 -21.61 10.65
C VAL A 16 3.81 -22.13 11.45
N ARG A 17 2.94 -21.24 11.88
CA ARG A 17 1.67 -21.55 12.53
C ARG A 17 0.53 -21.27 11.57
N ILE A 18 -0.38 -22.23 11.42
CA ILE A 18 -1.51 -22.15 10.49
C ILE A 18 -2.79 -22.46 11.24
N GLY A 19 -3.77 -21.59 11.12
CA GLY A 19 -5.10 -21.75 11.70
C GLY A 19 -5.96 -22.79 11.00
N ASP A 20 -7.18 -22.98 11.52
CA ASP A 20 -8.15 -23.93 10.99
C ASP A 20 -8.74 -23.47 9.65
N ASP A 21 -9.21 -24.40 8.81
CA ASP A 21 -9.92 -24.14 7.55
C ASP A 21 -9.16 -23.28 6.52
N THR A 22 -7.85 -23.18 6.64
CA THR A 22 -6.98 -22.38 5.74
C THR A 22 -6.72 -23.12 4.43
N VAL A 23 -6.75 -22.38 3.31
CA VAL A 23 -6.58 -22.92 1.96
C VAL A 23 -5.37 -22.28 1.27
N PHE A 24 -4.41 -23.10 0.85
CA PHE A 24 -3.26 -22.67 0.06
C PHE A 24 -3.38 -23.25 -1.35
N HIS A 25 -3.50 -22.35 -2.34
CA HIS A 25 -3.52 -22.70 -3.76
C HIS A 25 -2.12 -23.01 -4.31
N PRO A 26 -1.98 -23.52 -5.54
CA PRO A 26 -0.69 -23.94 -6.07
C PRO A 26 0.37 -22.84 -6.08
N GLY A 27 1.60 -23.21 -5.71
CA GLY A 27 2.76 -22.29 -5.77
C GLY A 27 2.82 -21.27 -4.66
N VAL A 28 2.00 -21.36 -3.62
CA VAL A 28 2.11 -20.52 -2.41
C VAL A 28 3.43 -20.80 -1.69
N VAL A 29 4.14 -19.74 -1.31
CA VAL A 29 5.40 -19.81 -0.55
C VAL A 29 5.26 -19.06 0.75
N ILE A 30 5.48 -19.74 1.86
CA ILE A 30 5.44 -19.18 3.23
C ILE A 30 6.84 -19.22 3.82
N GLY A 31 7.38 -18.07 4.16
CA GLY A 31 8.68 -17.94 4.85
C GLY A 31 8.63 -18.41 6.30
N ASP A 32 9.79 -18.45 6.94
CA ASP A 32 9.96 -18.89 8.33
C ASP A 32 9.18 -17.96 9.30
N ASP A 33 8.78 -18.53 10.44
CA ASP A 33 8.19 -17.84 11.59
C ASP A 33 6.86 -17.10 11.29
N CYS A 34 6.21 -17.38 10.16
CA CYS A 34 4.91 -16.81 9.82
C CYS A 34 3.79 -17.36 10.71
N THR A 35 2.81 -16.52 11.00
CA THR A 35 1.57 -16.91 11.68
C THR A 35 0.38 -16.57 10.79
N ILE A 36 -0.52 -17.54 10.55
CA ILE A 36 -1.70 -17.41 9.70
C ILE A 36 -2.89 -17.83 10.52
N GLY A 37 -3.89 -16.96 10.62
CA GLY A 37 -5.13 -17.19 11.34
C GLY A 37 -6.07 -18.19 10.65
N ASP A 38 -7.29 -18.30 11.17
CA ASP A 38 -8.30 -19.22 10.67
C ASP A 38 -8.96 -18.71 9.38
N ASN A 39 -9.46 -19.64 8.55
CA ASN A 39 -10.19 -19.35 7.31
C ASN A 39 -9.43 -18.47 6.31
N ALA A 40 -8.12 -18.46 6.34
CA ALA A 40 -7.33 -17.70 5.36
C ALA A 40 -7.33 -18.42 3.99
N VAL A 41 -7.40 -17.64 2.92
CA VAL A 41 -7.32 -18.13 1.53
C VAL A 41 -6.16 -17.44 0.82
N LEU A 42 -5.13 -18.22 0.50
CA LEU A 42 -3.98 -17.73 -0.26
C LEU A 42 -4.04 -18.33 -1.67
N HIS A 43 -4.31 -17.47 -2.66
CA HIS A 43 -4.36 -17.87 -4.06
C HIS A 43 -2.98 -18.17 -4.65
N SER A 44 -2.95 -18.68 -5.86
CA SER A 44 -1.73 -19.19 -6.51
C SER A 44 -0.61 -18.16 -6.53
N ASN A 45 0.62 -18.61 -6.23
CA ASN A 45 1.84 -17.82 -6.25
C ASN A 45 1.88 -16.66 -5.24
N VAL A 46 1.06 -16.69 -4.18
CA VAL A 46 1.23 -15.77 -3.05
C VAL A 46 2.54 -16.09 -2.35
N THR A 47 3.29 -15.05 -1.96
CA THR A 47 4.54 -15.18 -1.21
C THR A 47 4.45 -14.38 0.09
N LEU A 48 4.61 -15.07 1.21
CA LEU A 48 4.81 -14.45 2.52
C LEU A 48 6.28 -14.55 2.90
N TYR A 49 6.90 -13.43 3.14
CA TYR A 49 8.25 -13.40 3.72
C TYR A 49 8.18 -13.68 5.23
N ARG A 50 9.35 -14.04 5.81
CA ARG A 50 9.49 -14.39 7.23
C ARG A 50 8.82 -13.39 8.17
N ASP A 51 8.36 -13.86 9.31
CA ASP A 51 7.74 -13.08 10.39
C ASP A 51 6.41 -12.40 10.03
N THR A 52 5.81 -12.70 8.86
CA THR A 52 4.50 -12.16 8.47
C THR A 52 3.40 -12.74 9.35
N ILE A 53 2.49 -11.88 9.80
CA ILE A 53 1.33 -12.26 10.61
C ILE A 53 0.05 -11.93 9.82
N LEU A 54 -0.77 -12.95 9.60
CA LEU A 54 -2.13 -12.81 9.04
C LEU A 54 -3.15 -13.14 10.11
N GLY A 55 -4.15 -12.30 10.26
CA GLY A 55 -5.34 -12.55 11.07
C GLY A 55 -6.27 -13.58 10.45
N ASN A 56 -7.51 -13.60 10.91
CA ASN A 56 -8.54 -14.53 10.45
C ASN A 56 -9.28 -14.01 9.21
N ASN A 57 -9.82 -14.91 8.39
CA ASN A 57 -10.63 -14.55 7.21
C ASN A 57 -9.88 -13.62 6.22
N VAL A 58 -8.57 -13.73 6.14
CA VAL A 58 -7.75 -12.96 5.19
C VAL A 58 -7.74 -13.65 3.84
N THR A 59 -7.96 -12.89 2.77
CA THR A 59 -7.84 -13.38 1.39
C THR A 59 -6.72 -12.64 0.67
N LEU A 60 -5.75 -13.40 0.16
CA LEU A 60 -4.67 -12.86 -0.67
C LEU A 60 -4.80 -13.44 -2.08
N HIS A 61 -5.02 -12.57 -3.08
CA HIS A 61 -5.15 -12.97 -4.48
C HIS A 61 -3.81 -13.31 -5.12
N SER A 62 -3.86 -13.90 -6.32
CA SER A 62 -2.67 -14.47 -6.99
C SER A 62 -1.54 -13.44 -7.15
N GLY A 63 -0.33 -13.88 -6.84
CA GLY A 63 0.88 -13.07 -7.01
C GLY A 63 1.08 -11.98 -5.96
N VAL A 64 0.25 -11.92 -4.91
CA VAL A 64 0.47 -11.00 -3.77
C VAL A 64 1.78 -11.35 -3.08
N VAL A 65 2.58 -10.31 -2.76
CA VAL A 65 3.83 -10.43 -2.00
C VAL A 65 3.70 -9.63 -0.72
N VAL A 66 3.89 -10.28 0.42
CA VAL A 66 3.84 -9.66 1.75
C VAL A 66 5.18 -9.82 2.46
N GLY A 67 5.72 -8.71 2.93
CA GLY A 67 6.92 -8.69 3.77
C GLY A 67 8.24 -8.65 3.02
N ALA A 68 8.25 -8.30 1.72
CA ALA A 68 9.49 -7.96 1.02
C ALA A 68 10.16 -6.75 1.68
N ASP A 69 11.47 -6.63 1.52
CA ASP A 69 12.21 -5.50 2.07
C ASP A 69 11.70 -4.17 1.51
N GLY A 70 11.48 -3.21 2.39
CA GLY A 70 11.19 -1.84 2.02
C GLY A 70 12.35 -1.18 1.28
N PHE A 71 12.05 -0.13 0.51
CA PHE A 71 13.02 0.64 -0.25
C PHE A 71 13.74 1.64 0.65
N GLY A 72 14.79 1.17 1.34
CA GLY A 72 15.59 1.96 2.27
C GLY A 72 17.07 1.93 1.92
N TYR A 73 17.66 3.08 1.59
CA TYR A 73 19.08 3.25 1.26
C TYR A 73 19.63 4.53 1.88
N ALA A 74 20.88 4.49 2.31
CA ALA A 74 21.67 5.66 2.68
C ALA A 74 22.80 5.86 1.66
N LEU A 75 23.35 7.07 1.58
CA LEU A 75 24.57 7.29 0.81
C LEU A 75 25.78 7.17 1.71
N ASP A 76 26.81 6.46 1.27
CA ASP A 76 28.12 6.45 1.90
C ASP A 76 28.92 7.72 1.54
N GLU A 77 30.13 7.82 2.07
CA GLU A 77 31.05 8.96 1.82
C GLU A 77 31.44 9.09 0.33
N LYS A 78 31.27 8.04 -0.47
CA LYS A 78 31.54 8.02 -1.92
C LYS A 78 30.32 8.25 -2.78
N GLY A 79 29.15 8.51 -2.16
CA GLY A 79 27.87 8.69 -2.85
C GLY A 79 27.27 7.39 -3.38
N GLN A 80 27.66 6.23 -2.85
CA GLN A 80 27.10 4.94 -3.23
C GLN A 80 25.93 4.57 -2.31
N HIS A 81 24.91 3.91 -2.89
CA HIS A 81 23.75 3.44 -2.13
C HIS A 81 24.12 2.23 -1.25
N VAL A 82 23.96 2.39 0.05
CA VAL A 82 24.09 1.32 1.04
C VAL A 82 22.70 0.96 1.53
N LYS A 83 22.35 -0.32 1.45
CA LYS A 83 21.02 -0.81 1.87
C LYS A 83 20.87 -0.68 3.39
N ILE A 84 19.72 -0.15 3.81
CA ILE A 84 19.28 -0.16 5.21
C ILE A 84 18.53 -1.47 5.45
N ASN A 85 18.98 -2.26 6.43
CA ASN A 85 18.32 -3.52 6.78
C ASN A 85 16.87 -3.29 7.20
N GLN A 86 15.99 -4.17 6.70
CA GLN A 86 14.58 -4.17 7.02
C GLN A 86 14.31 -5.34 7.99
N SER A 87 14.34 -5.05 9.29
CA SER A 87 14.26 -6.07 10.35
C SER A 87 12.85 -6.22 10.94
N GLY A 88 11.94 -5.34 10.60
CA GLY A 88 10.55 -5.43 11.01
C GLY A 88 9.75 -6.47 10.21
N ASN A 89 8.44 -6.46 10.37
CA ASN A 89 7.53 -7.39 9.72
C ASN A 89 6.31 -6.71 9.11
N VAL A 90 5.33 -7.51 8.67
CA VAL A 90 4.00 -7.08 8.26
C VAL A 90 2.97 -7.78 9.12
N ILE A 91 1.96 -7.04 9.57
CA ILE A 91 0.78 -7.55 10.25
C ILE A 91 -0.45 -7.17 9.42
N ILE A 92 -1.22 -8.18 9.03
CA ILE A 92 -2.51 -8.01 8.34
C ILE A 92 -3.57 -8.54 9.30
N GLU A 93 -4.49 -7.68 9.71
CA GLU A 93 -5.56 -8.02 10.66
C GLU A 93 -6.71 -8.76 9.96
N ASP A 94 -7.77 -9.05 10.71
CA ASP A 94 -8.89 -9.88 10.27
C ASP A 94 -9.67 -9.25 9.10
N TYR A 95 -10.29 -10.11 8.28
CA TYR A 95 -11.18 -9.70 7.17
C TYR A 95 -10.55 -8.82 6.10
N VAL A 96 -9.22 -8.74 6.03
CA VAL A 96 -8.51 -8.01 4.97
C VAL A 96 -8.51 -8.83 3.68
N GLU A 97 -8.68 -8.14 2.56
CA GLU A 97 -8.55 -8.74 1.23
C GLU A 97 -7.55 -7.94 0.39
N VAL A 98 -6.60 -8.64 -0.25
CA VAL A 98 -5.54 -8.03 -1.06
C VAL A 98 -5.59 -8.56 -2.48
N GLY A 99 -5.80 -7.66 -3.44
CA GLY A 99 -5.90 -7.93 -4.87
C GLY A 99 -4.59 -8.38 -5.52
N ALA A 100 -4.72 -8.97 -6.69
CA ALA A 100 -3.64 -9.64 -7.40
C ALA A 100 -2.43 -8.73 -7.67
N ASN A 101 -1.23 -9.30 -7.50
CA ASN A 101 0.07 -8.65 -7.72
C ASN A 101 0.29 -7.37 -6.89
N SER A 102 -0.43 -7.19 -5.79
CA SER A 102 -0.17 -6.14 -4.82
C SER A 102 0.98 -6.51 -3.90
N CYS A 103 1.75 -5.51 -3.47
CA CYS A 103 2.91 -5.69 -2.62
C CYS A 103 2.75 -4.88 -1.32
N ILE A 104 3.09 -5.50 -0.18
CA ILE A 104 3.12 -4.86 1.13
C ILE A 104 4.50 -5.09 1.72
N ASP A 105 5.30 -4.04 1.83
CA ASP A 105 6.68 -4.13 2.30
C ASP A 105 6.74 -4.22 3.83
N ARG A 106 7.75 -4.94 4.33
CA ARG A 106 8.04 -4.97 5.77
C ARG A 106 8.57 -3.64 6.27
N ALA A 107 8.34 -3.37 7.52
CA ALA A 107 8.92 -2.22 8.19
C ALA A 107 10.45 -2.34 8.33
N ALA A 108 11.14 -1.21 8.37
CA ALA A 108 12.55 -1.17 8.74
C ALA A 108 12.75 -1.65 10.19
N MET A 109 11.89 -1.19 11.10
CA MET A 109 11.74 -1.66 12.49
C MET A 109 10.26 -1.59 12.86
N GLY A 110 9.78 -2.49 13.73
CA GLY A 110 8.36 -2.61 14.08
C GLY A 110 7.56 -3.32 12.99
N ALA A 111 6.42 -2.80 12.64
CA ALA A 111 5.52 -3.44 11.66
C ALA A 111 4.94 -2.44 10.65
N THR A 112 4.74 -2.91 9.42
CA THR A 112 3.75 -2.34 8.49
C THR A 112 2.42 -2.98 8.82
N LEU A 113 1.38 -2.19 9.04
CA LEU A 113 0.11 -2.63 9.60
C LEU A 113 -1.05 -2.38 8.63
N ILE A 114 -1.77 -3.44 8.27
CA ILE A 114 -3.03 -3.37 7.54
C ILE A 114 -4.14 -3.77 8.49
N LYS A 115 -4.99 -2.84 8.86
CA LYS A 115 -6.00 -3.06 9.87
C LYS A 115 -7.27 -3.72 9.33
N GLU A 116 -8.09 -4.20 10.26
CA GLU A 116 -9.28 -5.01 10.03
C GLU A 116 -10.17 -4.47 8.90
N GLY A 117 -10.69 -5.37 8.08
CA GLY A 117 -11.70 -5.08 7.06
C GLY A 117 -11.22 -4.28 5.87
N THR A 118 -9.94 -3.89 5.82
CA THR A 118 -9.36 -3.12 4.70
C THR A 118 -9.41 -3.92 3.40
N LYS A 119 -9.74 -3.24 2.29
CA LYS A 119 -9.79 -3.80 0.94
C LYS A 119 -8.76 -3.13 0.05
N ILE A 120 -7.84 -3.93 -0.46
CA ILE A 120 -6.75 -3.51 -1.34
C ILE A 120 -6.98 -4.18 -2.70
N ASP A 121 -7.10 -3.39 -3.76
CA ASP A 121 -7.30 -3.86 -5.13
C ASP A 121 -5.96 -4.29 -5.78
N ASN A 122 -5.96 -4.59 -7.05
CA ASN A 122 -4.82 -5.13 -7.78
C ASN A 122 -3.73 -4.08 -8.00
N LEU A 123 -2.46 -4.54 -8.06
CA LEU A 123 -1.29 -3.72 -8.37
C LEU A 123 -1.09 -2.54 -7.42
N VAL A 124 -1.48 -2.68 -6.17
CA VAL A 124 -1.26 -1.66 -5.12
C VAL A 124 0.11 -1.88 -4.49
N GLN A 125 0.82 -0.79 -4.20
CA GLN A 125 2.04 -0.80 -3.40
C GLN A 125 1.80 -0.11 -2.06
N VAL A 126 1.99 -0.84 -0.96
CA VAL A 126 2.09 -0.29 0.39
C VAL A 126 3.54 -0.42 0.85
N ALA A 127 4.22 0.71 1.03
CA ALA A 127 5.62 0.72 1.43
C ALA A 127 5.80 0.48 2.94
N HIS A 128 7.05 0.41 3.36
CA HIS A 128 7.47 0.09 4.73
C HIS A 128 6.93 1.06 5.79
N ASN A 129 6.71 0.57 6.99
CA ASN A 129 6.27 1.35 8.15
C ASN A 129 4.93 2.08 7.98
N CYS A 130 4.11 1.69 7.01
CA CYS A 130 2.77 2.25 6.85
C CYS A 130 1.78 1.65 7.84
N THR A 131 0.80 2.45 8.25
CA THR A 131 -0.41 2.01 8.94
C THR A 131 -1.62 2.35 8.08
N ILE A 132 -2.35 1.33 7.64
CA ILE A 132 -3.62 1.50 6.91
C ILE A 132 -4.75 1.20 7.89
N GLY A 133 -5.57 2.19 8.20
CA GLY A 133 -6.67 2.10 9.17
C GLY A 133 -7.82 1.21 8.72
N GLU A 134 -8.66 0.84 9.68
CA GLU A 134 -9.74 -0.13 9.49
C GLU A 134 -10.69 0.27 8.35
N HIS A 135 -11.22 -0.74 7.63
CA HIS A 135 -12.25 -0.58 6.59
C HIS A 135 -11.86 0.40 5.47
N SER A 136 -10.58 0.65 5.27
CA SER A 136 -10.09 1.50 4.18
C SER A 136 -10.15 0.78 2.83
N ILE A 137 -10.23 1.54 1.75
CA ILE A 137 -10.30 1.03 0.37
C ILE A 137 -9.17 1.66 -0.44
N LEU A 138 -8.26 0.82 -0.93
CA LEU A 138 -7.19 1.19 -1.84
C LEU A 138 -7.47 0.58 -3.21
N VAL A 139 -7.91 1.41 -4.16
CA VAL A 139 -8.29 0.96 -5.50
C VAL A 139 -7.04 0.70 -6.35
N ALA A 140 -7.19 0.06 -7.50
CA ALA A 140 -6.09 -0.42 -8.32
C ALA A 140 -5.00 0.62 -8.61
N GLN A 141 -3.74 0.16 -8.55
CA GLN A 141 -2.54 0.95 -8.83
C GLN A 141 -2.30 2.13 -7.86
N VAL A 142 -2.90 2.11 -6.68
CA VAL A 142 -2.56 3.05 -5.61
C VAL A 142 -1.13 2.80 -5.13
N GLY A 143 -0.40 3.88 -4.86
CA GLY A 143 0.91 3.85 -4.23
C GLY A 143 0.91 4.62 -2.90
N VAL A 144 1.23 3.94 -1.81
CA VAL A 144 1.43 4.56 -0.49
C VAL A 144 2.91 4.48 -0.16
N ALA A 145 3.58 5.63 -0.10
CA ALA A 145 5.00 5.71 0.21
C ALA A 145 5.28 5.41 1.70
N GLY A 146 6.55 5.27 2.06
CA GLY A 146 6.95 4.81 3.40
C GLY A 146 6.49 5.72 4.54
N SER A 147 6.26 5.11 5.70
CA SER A 147 5.93 5.78 6.96
C SER A 147 4.63 6.61 6.94
N CYS A 148 3.69 6.28 6.07
CA CYS A 148 2.38 6.91 6.02
C CYS A 148 1.43 6.33 7.05
N THR A 149 0.52 7.17 7.56
CA THR A 149 -0.59 6.76 8.43
C THR A 149 -1.91 7.15 7.78
N LEU A 150 -2.76 6.17 7.53
CA LEU A 150 -4.13 6.37 7.07
C LEU A 150 -5.08 6.03 8.21
N GLY A 151 -6.02 6.93 8.49
CA GLY A 151 -7.10 6.71 9.44
C GLY A 151 -8.08 5.62 8.96
N HIS A 152 -9.16 5.42 9.70
CA HIS A 152 -10.19 4.45 9.30
C HIS A 152 -11.05 4.97 8.13
N HIS A 153 -11.60 4.04 7.32
CA HIS A 153 -12.51 4.35 6.20
C HIS A 153 -11.92 5.32 5.15
N VAL A 154 -10.59 5.32 4.99
CA VAL A 154 -9.94 6.11 3.93
C VAL A 154 -10.20 5.47 2.58
N VAL A 155 -10.51 6.27 1.57
CA VAL A 155 -10.71 5.80 0.18
C VAL A 155 -9.68 6.45 -0.73
N LEU A 156 -8.78 5.62 -1.26
CA LEU A 156 -7.83 6.02 -2.30
C LEU A 156 -8.31 5.48 -3.63
N ALA A 157 -8.85 6.35 -4.50
CA ALA A 157 -9.32 5.94 -5.82
C ALA A 157 -8.16 5.56 -6.76
N GLY A 158 -8.47 4.93 -7.89
CA GLY A 158 -7.48 4.32 -8.78
C GLY A 158 -6.33 5.25 -9.16
N GLN A 159 -5.10 4.72 -9.08
CA GLN A 159 -3.86 5.44 -9.34
C GLN A 159 -3.61 6.65 -8.42
N ALA A 160 -4.29 6.75 -7.28
CA ALA A 160 -3.96 7.77 -6.28
C ALA A 160 -2.61 7.46 -5.63
N GLY A 161 -1.94 8.51 -5.14
CA GLY A 161 -0.65 8.39 -4.46
C GLY A 161 -0.65 9.11 -3.11
N VAL A 162 0.16 8.62 -2.18
CA VAL A 162 0.44 9.28 -0.89
C VAL A 162 1.95 9.41 -0.76
N SER A 163 2.45 10.64 -0.61
CA SER A 163 3.88 10.90 -0.39
C SER A 163 4.33 10.36 0.98
N ASP A 164 5.62 10.16 1.14
CA ASP A 164 6.22 9.65 2.36
C ASP A 164 5.92 10.51 3.60
N HIS A 165 5.78 9.85 4.74
CA HIS A 165 5.49 10.46 6.05
C HIS A 165 4.19 11.27 6.14
N VAL A 166 3.26 11.11 5.19
CA VAL A 166 1.96 11.81 5.19
C VAL A 166 0.96 11.07 6.07
N THR A 167 0.18 11.85 6.83
CA THR A 167 -0.96 11.37 7.59
C THR A 167 -2.27 11.80 6.92
N LEU A 168 -3.13 10.82 6.64
CA LEU A 168 -4.51 11.05 6.22
C LEU A 168 -5.42 10.75 7.41
N GLY A 169 -6.23 11.72 7.81
CA GLY A 169 -7.24 11.54 8.85
C GLY A 169 -8.32 10.53 8.45
N ASP A 170 -9.25 10.30 9.35
CA ASP A 170 -10.37 9.38 9.13
C ASP A 170 -11.27 9.84 8.00
N GLN A 171 -11.80 8.88 7.22
CA GLN A 171 -12.78 9.12 6.16
C GLN A 171 -12.28 10.07 5.05
N VAL A 172 -10.96 10.22 4.88
CA VAL A 172 -10.38 10.98 3.77
C VAL A 172 -10.62 10.24 2.46
N THR A 173 -11.01 10.97 1.42
CA THR A 173 -11.15 10.45 0.05
C THR A 173 -10.21 11.17 -0.90
N LEU A 174 -9.34 10.41 -1.59
CA LEU A 174 -8.57 10.90 -2.73
C LEU A 174 -9.20 10.41 -4.03
N ALA A 175 -9.58 11.36 -4.90
CA ALA A 175 -10.07 11.03 -6.24
C ALA A 175 -8.95 10.38 -7.08
N ALA A 176 -9.34 9.72 -8.17
CA ALA A 176 -8.39 9.02 -9.04
C ALA A 176 -7.26 9.93 -9.54
N ARG A 177 -6.03 9.37 -9.57
CA ARG A 177 -4.79 10.07 -9.97
C ARG A 177 -4.39 11.27 -9.13
N SER A 178 -5.01 11.47 -7.98
CA SER A 178 -4.63 12.53 -7.05
C SER A 178 -3.45 12.09 -6.19
N VAL A 179 -2.63 13.05 -5.76
CA VAL A 179 -1.51 12.78 -4.85
C VAL A 179 -1.63 13.65 -3.60
N ALA A 180 -1.63 13.00 -2.44
CA ALA A 180 -1.49 13.67 -1.15
C ALA A 180 0.00 13.92 -0.90
N THR A 181 0.41 15.19 -0.84
CA THR A 181 1.79 15.61 -0.58
C THR A 181 1.97 16.26 0.79
N ARG A 182 0.92 16.27 1.61
CA ARG A 182 0.87 16.81 2.97
C ARG A 182 -0.27 16.16 3.73
N ASP A 183 -0.25 16.30 5.03
CA ASP A 183 -1.31 15.80 5.91
C ASP A 183 -2.68 16.36 5.52
N ILE A 184 -3.70 15.53 5.66
CA ILE A 184 -5.09 15.84 5.32
C ILE A 184 -5.95 15.55 6.54
N GLU A 185 -6.71 16.54 6.98
CA GLU A 185 -7.68 16.43 8.07
C GLU A 185 -8.79 15.44 7.74
N SER A 186 -9.38 14.85 8.79
CA SER A 186 -10.49 13.88 8.65
C SER A 186 -11.64 14.44 7.81
N ASN A 187 -12.35 13.56 7.09
CA ASN A 187 -13.47 13.87 6.20
C ASN A 187 -13.09 14.70 4.95
N GLY A 188 -11.80 14.92 4.71
CA GLY A 188 -11.34 15.65 3.53
C GLY A 188 -11.57 14.87 2.24
N THR A 189 -12.11 15.53 1.21
CA THR A 189 -12.21 14.98 -0.15
C THR A 189 -11.38 15.83 -1.09
N LEU A 190 -10.33 15.23 -1.66
CA LEU A 190 -9.38 15.92 -2.53
C LEU A 190 -9.35 15.27 -3.91
N GLY A 191 -9.08 16.10 -4.92
CA GLY A 191 -9.02 15.63 -6.30
C GLY A 191 -8.09 16.46 -7.16
N GLY A 192 -7.60 15.88 -8.24
CA GLY A 192 -6.80 16.54 -9.26
C GLY A 192 -6.77 15.72 -10.55
N PHE A 193 -6.37 16.33 -11.65
CA PHE A 193 -6.24 15.66 -12.95
C PHE A 193 -7.54 15.14 -13.61
N PRO A 194 -8.61 15.94 -13.73
CA PRO A 194 -9.73 15.55 -14.56
C PRO A 194 -9.32 15.51 -16.05
N ALA A 195 -9.78 14.51 -16.79
CA ALA A 195 -9.65 14.51 -18.25
C ALA A 195 -10.50 15.63 -18.84
N VAL A 196 -9.90 16.38 -19.75
CA VAL A 196 -10.59 17.42 -20.53
C VAL A 196 -10.37 17.17 -22.03
N SER A 197 -11.09 17.86 -22.90
CA SER A 197 -10.84 17.74 -24.34
C SER A 197 -9.38 18.05 -24.68
N ILE A 198 -8.82 17.38 -25.69
CA ILE A 198 -7.40 17.59 -26.07
C ILE A 198 -7.11 19.05 -26.42
N ASN A 199 -8.06 19.76 -27.00
CA ASN A 199 -7.89 21.19 -27.33
C ASN A 199 -7.85 22.05 -26.07
N THR A 200 -8.62 21.73 -25.05
CA THR A 200 -8.59 22.39 -23.73
C THR A 200 -7.28 22.09 -23.03
N TRP A 201 -6.84 20.80 -23.01
CA TRP A 201 -5.57 20.42 -22.43
C TRP A 201 -4.37 21.16 -23.04
N LYS A 202 -4.31 21.24 -24.36
CA LYS A 202 -3.25 22.01 -25.05
C LYS A 202 -3.20 23.49 -24.59
N LYS A 203 -4.35 24.11 -24.36
CA LYS A 203 -4.39 25.48 -23.81
C LYS A 203 -3.85 25.53 -22.38
N TYR A 204 -4.24 24.60 -21.52
CA TYR A 204 -3.76 24.54 -20.13
C TYR A 204 -2.24 24.41 -20.08
N VAL A 205 -1.68 23.42 -20.80
CA VAL A 205 -0.23 23.18 -20.81
C VAL A 205 0.56 24.39 -21.29
N THR A 206 0.03 25.18 -22.24
CA THR A 206 0.71 26.40 -22.71
C THR A 206 0.62 27.56 -21.72
N ILE A 207 -0.34 27.55 -20.80
CA ILE A 207 -0.53 28.60 -19.80
C ILE A 207 0.28 28.30 -18.51
N PHE A 208 0.37 27.06 -18.06
CA PHE A 208 1.05 26.71 -16.82
C PHE A 208 2.45 27.33 -16.66
N PRO A 209 3.37 27.26 -17.65
CA PRO A 209 4.68 27.88 -17.53
C PRO A 209 4.66 29.41 -17.40
N LYS A 210 3.56 30.05 -17.81
CA LYS A 210 3.39 31.52 -17.78
C LYS A 210 2.72 32.03 -16.50
N LEU A 211 2.20 31.14 -15.66
CA LEU A 211 1.48 31.56 -14.44
C LEU A 211 2.32 32.46 -13.51
N PRO A 212 3.61 32.21 -13.23
CA PRO A 212 4.41 33.09 -12.40
C PRO A 212 4.50 34.53 -12.95
N ASP A 213 4.68 34.65 -14.27
CA ASP A 213 4.74 35.96 -14.93
C ASP A 213 3.39 36.68 -14.93
N LEU A 214 2.30 35.95 -15.12
CA LEU A 214 0.96 36.51 -15.04
C LEU A 214 0.66 37.04 -13.63
N VAL A 215 0.99 36.26 -12.58
CA VAL A 215 0.83 36.72 -11.20
C VAL A 215 1.64 37.99 -10.91
N ARG A 216 2.90 38.07 -11.39
CA ARG A 216 3.73 39.27 -11.24
C ARG A 216 3.07 40.49 -11.90
N ARG A 217 2.62 40.37 -13.15
CA ARG A 217 1.96 41.44 -13.89
C ARG A 217 0.66 41.92 -13.24
N ILE A 218 -0.13 41.00 -12.67
CA ILE A 218 -1.34 41.37 -11.93
C ILE A 218 -0.95 42.26 -10.71
N ARG A 219 0.03 41.84 -9.92
CA ARG A 219 0.50 42.62 -8.77
C ARG A 219 1.03 44.01 -9.13
N GLU A 220 1.67 44.14 -10.31
CA GLU A 220 2.12 45.44 -10.83
C GLU A 220 0.96 46.34 -11.26
N LEU A 221 -0.20 45.77 -11.59
CA LEU A 221 -1.40 46.55 -11.96
C LEU A 221 -2.27 46.94 -10.75
N GLU A 222 -2.10 46.24 -9.61
CA GLU A 222 -2.81 46.53 -8.36
C GLU A 222 -2.10 47.60 -7.48
N ASN A 223 -0.84 47.95 -7.78
CA ASN A 223 -0.07 48.99 -7.16
C ASN A 223 -0.03 50.28 -8.01
#